data_c8d4ddb3c487e7512a6c426083846b18
#
_entry.id   c8d4ddb3c487e7512a6c426083846b18
#
_cell.length_a   1.000
_cell.length_b   1.000
_cell.length_c   1.000
_cell.angle_alpha   90.00
_cell.angle_beta   90.00
_cell.angle_gamma   90.00
#
_symmetry.space_group_name_H-M   'P 1'
#
loop_
_entity.id
_entity.type
_entity.pdbx_description
1 polymer ?
#
loop_
_entity_poly.entity_id
_entity_poly.type
_entity_poly.pdbx_seq_one_letter_code
_entity_poly.pdbx_strand_id
1 'polypeptide(L)'
;MNTTLWNTLSELKSDKYRWVDLTHELSPETPHWYGFKPLEGTLLFDYMPGTPDDMMAPMRCIQYSVASQYGTHVDAPRHFHEKGRTMAEIGVNELVFPLVVIDKSAECAANPDFMLKVEDIQKWEEQYGRIPEGAFVAFRSDWYKKANLDNPDENGQPHYPGWDVEAIKWLVENRSIGAIGHEPADTDPASVTTKAVSYTHLRAHETTLH
;
A
#
# COMPACT_ATOMS: atom_id res chain seq x y z
N MET A 1 37.43 9.89 4.08
CA MET A 1 36.01 9.53 4.29
C MET A 1 35.18 10.24 3.23
N ASN A 2 34.23 9.57 2.61
CA ASN A 2 33.33 10.22 1.65
C ASN A 2 32.32 11.09 2.41
N THR A 3 32.60 12.36 2.54
CA THR A 3 31.79 13.34 3.29
C THR A 3 30.45 13.63 2.59
N THR A 4 30.32 13.31 1.30
CA THR A 4 29.14 13.58 0.48
C THR A 4 27.89 12.88 1.03
N LEU A 5 27.99 11.58 1.39
CA LEU A 5 26.86 10.83 1.94
C LEU A 5 26.36 11.40 3.28
N TRP A 6 27.30 11.77 4.16
CA TRP A 6 26.96 12.36 5.45
C TRP A 6 26.33 13.75 5.31
N ASN A 7 26.81 14.54 4.34
CA ASN A 7 26.23 15.84 4.02
C ASN A 7 24.79 15.68 3.48
N THR A 8 24.56 14.74 2.57
CA THR A 8 23.22 14.40 2.06
C THR A 8 22.29 13.99 3.20
N LEU A 9 22.74 13.10 4.09
CA LEU A 9 21.93 12.67 5.23
C LEU A 9 21.62 13.83 6.19
N SER A 10 22.59 14.70 6.45
CA SER A 10 22.40 15.88 7.28
C SER A 10 21.42 16.86 6.65
N GLU A 11 21.49 17.03 5.34
CA GLU A 11 20.55 17.86 4.59
C GLU A 11 19.12 17.28 4.65
N LEU A 12 18.95 15.97 4.40
CA LEU A 12 17.65 15.30 4.51
C LEU A 12 17.02 15.39 5.89
N LYS A 13 17.83 15.48 6.96
CA LYS A 13 17.38 15.66 8.34
C LYS A 13 17.20 17.12 8.76
N SER A 14 17.53 18.07 7.90
CA SER A 14 17.37 19.50 8.18
C SER A 14 15.92 19.95 8.02
N ASP A 15 15.60 21.16 8.50
CA ASP A 15 14.28 21.80 8.38
C ASP A 15 13.86 22.11 6.92
N LYS A 16 14.75 21.89 5.95
CA LYS A 16 14.43 22.02 4.52
C LYS A 16 13.46 20.94 4.04
N TYR A 17 13.41 19.80 4.70
CA TYR A 17 12.59 18.65 4.33
C TYR A 17 11.63 18.29 5.45
N ARG A 18 10.43 17.89 5.06
CA ARG A 18 9.43 17.34 5.97
C ARG A 18 9.36 15.83 5.78
N TRP A 19 9.60 15.10 6.86
CA TRP A 19 9.33 13.66 6.90
C TRP A 19 7.89 13.44 7.31
N VAL A 20 7.20 12.58 6.57
CA VAL A 20 5.80 12.22 6.85
C VAL A 20 5.71 10.70 6.85
N ASP A 21 5.30 10.13 7.98
CA ASP A 21 4.93 8.73 8.07
C ASP A 21 3.47 8.60 7.61
N LEU A 22 3.24 7.79 6.58
CA LEU A 22 1.91 7.51 6.03
C LEU A 22 1.37 6.15 6.52
N THR A 23 2.12 5.47 7.39
CA THR A 23 1.70 4.19 7.98
C THR A 23 0.56 4.42 8.96
N HIS A 24 -0.53 3.69 8.80
CA HIS A 24 -1.59 3.64 9.80
C HIS A 24 -1.14 2.79 11.00
N GLU A 25 -1.64 3.15 12.19
CA GLU A 25 -1.38 2.36 13.39
C GLU A 25 -1.81 0.90 13.18
N LEU A 26 -0.94 -0.03 13.55
CA LEU A 26 -1.21 -1.45 13.47
C LEU A 26 -1.83 -1.92 14.78
N SER A 27 -3.13 -2.19 14.78
CA SER A 27 -3.91 -2.61 15.93
C SER A 27 -4.97 -3.66 15.55
N PRO A 28 -5.63 -4.31 16.52
CA PRO A 28 -6.76 -5.18 16.22
C PRO A 28 -7.94 -4.48 15.51
N GLU A 29 -8.05 -3.15 15.69
CA GLU A 29 -9.10 -2.30 15.12
C GLU A 29 -8.74 -1.76 13.73
N THR A 30 -7.50 -1.96 13.27
CA THR A 30 -7.09 -1.53 11.93
C THR A 30 -8.00 -2.13 10.87
N PRO A 31 -8.60 -1.31 9.99
CA PRO A 31 -9.42 -1.83 8.90
C PRO A 31 -8.63 -2.81 8.04
N HIS A 32 -9.23 -3.95 7.76
CA HIS A 32 -8.61 -5.03 7.00
C HIS A 32 -9.67 -5.81 6.23
N TRP A 33 -9.24 -6.62 5.28
CA TRP A 33 -10.16 -7.49 4.55
C TRP A 33 -10.87 -8.46 5.50
N TYR A 34 -12.18 -8.61 5.34
CA TYR A 34 -13.04 -9.42 6.22
C TYR A 34 -12.62 -10.89 6.35
N GLY A 35 -11.87 -11.43 5.38
CA GLY A 35 -11.35 -12.80 5.42
C GLY A 35 -10.16 -12.99 6.37
N PHE A 36 -9.56 -11.91 6.88
CA PHE A 36 -8.49 -12.00 7.87
C PHE A 36 -9.03 -11.95 9.28
N LYS A 37 -8.30 -12.58 10.21
CA LYS A 37 -8.51 -12.34 11.63
C LYS A 37 -7.88 -11.02 12.03
N PRO A 38 -8.45 -10.31 13.01
CA PRO A 38 -7.78 -9.17 13.62
C PRO A 38 -6.37 -9.53 14.11
N LEU A 39 -5.48 -8.54 14.14
CA LEU A 39 -4.16 -8.72 14.74
C LEU A 39 -4.32 -9.23 16.19
N GLU A 40 -3.64 -10.31 16.51
CA GLU A 40 -3.57 -10.87 17.85
C GLU A 40 -2.21 -10.59 18.48
N GLY A 41 -2.20 -10.03 19.69
CA GLY A 41 -1.00 -9.80 20.50
C GLY A 41 -1.01 -10.66 21.76
N THR A 42 -0.02 -11.53 21.91
CA THR A 42 0.18 -12.31 23.12
C THR A 42 1.36 -11.77 23.91
N LEU A 43 1.11 -11.31 25.14
CA LEU A 43 2.18 -10.87 26.03
C LEU A 43 2.95 -12.08 26.53
N LEU A 44 4.22 -12.19 26.13
CA LEU A 44 5.09 -13.29 26.55
C LEU A 44 5.83 -12.96 27.86
N PHE A 45 6.34 -11.72 27.97
CA PHE A 45 7.07 -11.23 29.13
C PHE A 45 6.68 -9.77 29.41
N ASP A 46 6.56 -9.38 30.67
CA ASP A 46 6.19 -8.02 31.08
C ASP A 46 7.03 -7.55 32.29
N TYR A 47 8.23 -7.05 32.04
CA TYR A 47 9.10 -6.40 33.03
C TYR A 47 9.14 -7.14 34.39
N MET A 48 9.06 -8.46 34.37
CA MET A 48 9.16 -9.24 35.61
C MET A 48 10.49 -8.95 36.29
N PRO A 49 10.50 -8.51 37.55
CA PRO A 49 11.73 -8.35 38.28
C PRO A 49 12.41 -9.71 38.33
N GLY A 50 13.62 -9.77 37.74
CA GLY A 50 14.43 -10.98 37.84
C GLY A 50 14.70 -11.32 39.30
N THR A 51 14.66 -12.59 39.65
CA THR A 51 15.27 -13.03 40.90
C THR A 51 16.80 -12.91 40.76
N PRO A 52 17.57 -12.82 41.86
CA PRO A 52 19.04 -12.72 41.77
C PRO A 52 19.69 -13.85 40.96
N ASP A 53 18.99 -14.95 40.78
CA ASP A 53 19.44 -16.14 40.03
C ASP A 53 18.93 -16.13 38.57
N ASP A 54 18.00 -15.23 38.21
CA ASP A 54 17.51 -15.07 36.85
C ASP A 54 18.41 -14.12 36.06
N MET A 55 19.17 -14.65 35.13
CA MET A 55 20.07 -13.91 34.23
C MET A 55 19.32 -13.03 33.22
N MET A 56 18.01 -12.97 33.22
CA MET A 56 17.19 -12.18 32.29
C MET A 56 16.97 -10.78 32.82
N ALA A 57 17.41 -9.78 32.05
CA ALA A 57 17.07 -8.39 32.30
C ALA A 57 15.54 -8.16 32.19
N PRO A 58 14.97 -7.25 33.01
CA PRO A 58 13.56 -6.89 32.89
C PRO A 58 13.25 -6.46 31.45
N MET A 59 12.30 -7.15 30.78
CA MET A 59 11.93 -6.85 29.41
C MET A 59 10.44 -7.04 29.19
N ARG A 60 9.92 -6.36 28.17
CA ARG A 60 8.58 -6.62 27.65
C ARG A 60 8.69 -7.23 26.25
N CYS A 61 7.97 -8.32 26.02
CA CYS A 61 7.93 -9.01 24.76
C CYS A 61 6.51 -9.42 24.41
N ILE A 62 6.07 -9.03 23.21
CA ILE A 62 4.74 -9.37 22.69
C ILE A 62 4.95 -10.17 21.40
N GLN A 63 4.28 -11.28 21.27
CA GLN A 63 4.19 -12.03 20.03
C GLN A 63 2.96 -11.55 19.26
N TYR A 64 3.12 -11.19 17.99
CA TYR A 64 2.02 -10.84 17.11
C TYR A 64 1.72 -11.96 16.12
N SER A 65 0.43 -12.17 15.84
CA SER A 65 -0.08 -13.01 14.76
C SER A 65 -0.96 -12.15 13.87
N VAL A 66 -0.57 -12.02 12.60
CA VAL A 66 -1.23 -11.12 11.64
C VAL A 66 -1.00 -11.62 10.21
N ALA A 67 -1.98 -11.39 9.32
CA ALA A 67 -1.79 -11.63 7.88
C ALA A 67 -0.81 -10.61 7.29
N SER A 68 -0.03 -11.00 6.29
CA SER A 68 0.97 -10.12 5.65
C SER A 68 0.34 -8.89 4.96
N GLN A 69 -0.91 -9.01 4.50
CA GLN A 69 -1.68 -7.94 3.86
C GLN A 69 -2.58 -7.18 4.84
N TYR A 70 -2.15 -7.03 6.09
CA TYR A 70 -2.91 -6.35 7.12
C TYR A 70 -2.44 -4.92 7.32
N GLY A 71 -3.38 -3.95 7.32
CA GLY A 71 -3.05 -2.52 7.48
C GLY A 71 -2.23 -1.96 6.31
N THR A 72 -1.32 -1.04 6.60
CA THR A 72 -0.43 -0.46 5.58
C THR A 72 0.67 -1.45 5.22
N HIS A 73 0.68 -1.93 4.00
CA HIS A 73 1.60 -2.97 3.53
C HIS A 73 1.99 -2.75 2.06
N VAL A 74 2.93 -3.52 1.59
CA VAL A 74 3.32 -3.64 0.18
C VAL A 74 3.16 -5.09 -0.26
N ASP A 75 2.59 -5.29 -1.44
CA ASP A 75 2.51 -6.59 -2.08
C ASP A 75 3.66 -6.77 -3.07
N ALA A 76 4.39 -7.86 -2.90
CA ALA A 76 5.33 -8.30 -3.91
C ALA A 76 4.57 -8.95 -5.08
N PRO A 77 5.14 -9.00 -6.31
CA PRO A 77 4.54 -9.68 -7.45
C PRO A 77 4.05 -11.11 -7.14
N ARG A 78 4.72 -11.80 -6.21
CA ARG A 78 4.37 -13.14 -5.75
C ARG A 78 2.96 -13.24 -5.15
N HIS A 79 2.40 -12.13 -4.68
CA HIS A 79 1.06 -12.13 -4.09
C HIS A 79 0.01 -12.60 -5.12
N PHE A 80 0.09 -12.12 -6.35
CA PHE A 80 -0.85 -12.49 -7.42
C PHE A 80 -0.26 -13.40 -8.50
N HIS A 81 1.07 -13.50 -8.60
CA HIS A 81 1.76 -14.28 -9.62
C HIS A 81 2.64 -15.37 -8.99
N GLU A 82 2.27 -16.64 -9.16
CA GLU A 82 2.95 -17.79 -8.52
C GLU A 82 4.47 -17.82 -8.74
N LYS A 83 4.96 -17.35 -9.89
CA LYS A 83 6.39 -17.28 -10.22
C LYS A 83 6.98 -15.87 -10.06
N GLY A 84 6.20 -14.92 -9.54
CA GLY A 84 6.64 -13.55 -9.28
C GLY A 84 7.68 -13.49 -8.18
N ARG A 85 8.40 -12.37 -8.12
CA ARG A 85 9.38 -12.11 -7.05
C ARG A 85 8.70 -11.97 -5.69
N THR A 86 9.35 -12.51 -4.68
CA THR A 86 8.98 -12.30 -3.26
C THR A 86 9.58 -11.00 -2.73
N MET A 87 9.13 -10.52 -1.58
CA MET A 87 9.73 -9.36 -0.91
C MET A 87 11.23 -9.54 -0.61
N ALA A 88 11.67 -10.77 -0.35
CA ALA A 88 13.08 -11.07 -0.12
C ALA A 88 13.96 -10.91 -1.36
N GLU A 89 13.37 -10.92 -2.55
CA GLU A 89 14.05 -10.77 -3.84
C GLU A 89 14.01 -9.34 -4.38
N ILE A 90 13.29 -8.43 -3.71
CA ILE A 90 13.20 -7.02 -4.06
C ILE A 90 14.26 -6.24 -3.27
N GLY A 91 15.15 -5.55 -3.97
CA GLY A 91 16.18 -4.74 -3.34
C GLY A 91 15.59 -3.50 -2.65
N VAL A 92 16.15 -3.10 -1.51
CA VAL A 92 15.67 -1.90 -0.77
C VAL A 92 15.69 -0.65 -1.65
N ASN A 93 16.65 -0.52 -2.56
CA ASN A 93 16.74 0.59 -3.49
C ASN A 93 15.60 0.62 -4.53
N GLU A 94 14.97 -0.53 -4.81
CA GLU A 94 13.81 -0.63 -5.69
C GLU A 94 12.51 -0.12 -5.02
N LEU A 95 12.52 0.10 -3.70
CA LEU A 95 11.40 0.61 -2.92
C LEU A 95 11.50 2.11 -2.63
N VAL A 96 12.41 2.81 -3.30
CA VAL A 96 12.57 4.27 -3.19
C VAL A 96 12.10 4.92 -4.49
N PHE A 97 10.96 5.57 -4.43
CA PHE A 97 10.26 6.10 -5.61
C PHE A 97 10.02 7.61 -5.52
N PRO A 98 9.99 8.32 -6.65
CA PRO A 98 9.23 9.56 -6.75
C PRO A 98 7.75 9.25 -6.50
N LEU A 99 7.08 10.02 -5.63
CA LEU A 99 5.65 9.84 -5.34
C LEU A 99 4.81 10.76 -6.23
N VAL A 100 3.83 10.17 -6.90
CA VAL A 100 2.74 10.86 -7.60
C VAL A 100 1.42 10.51 -6.92
N VAL A 101 0.61 11.51 -6.57
CA VAL A 101 -0.71 11.30 -5.97
C VAL A 101 -1.79 11.81 -6.92
N ILE A 102 -2.66 10.91 -7.35
CA ILE A 102 -3.87 11.24 -8.12
C ILE A 102 -5.03 11.28 -7.12
N ASP A 103 -5.43 12.49 -6.74
CA ASP A 103 -6.49 12.71 -5.76
C ASP A 103 -7.87 12.67 -6.45
N LYS A 104 -8.67 11.70 -6.06
CA LYS A 104 -10.06 11.48 -6.48
C LYS A 104 -10.99 11.30 -5.29
N SER A 105 -10.60 11.83 -4.15
CA SER A 105 -11.37 11.69 -2.91
C SER A 105 -12.79 12.27 -3.00
N ALA A 106 -12.96 13.37 -3.73
CA ALA A 106 -14.27 13.98 -3.95
C ALA A 106 -15.17 13.13 -4.85
N GLU A 107 -14.61 12.59 -5.94
CA GLU A 107 -15.33 11.69 -6.85
C GLU A 107 -15.70 10.37 -6.17
N CYS A 108 -14.80 9.81 -5.37
CA CYS A 108 -15.06 8.59 -4.58
C CYS A 108 -16.11 8.81 -3.49
N ALA A 109 -16.16 10.00 -2.88
CA ALA A 109 -17.22 10.35 -1.94
C ALA A 109 -18.59 10.45 -2.60
N ALA A 110 -18.64 10.92 -3.85
CA ALA A 110 -19.87 11.02 -4.63
C ALA A 110 -20.30 9.68 -5.26
N ASN A 111 -19.34 8.82 -5.60
CA ASN A 111 -19.56 7.49 -6.19
C ASN A 111 -18.62 6.46 -5.55
N PRO A 112 -19.12 5.63 -4.62
CA PRO A 112 -18.31 4.60 -3.98
C PRO A 112 -17.67 3.59 -4.96
N ASP A 113 -18.27 3.35 -6.11
CA ASP A 113 -17.77 2.46 -7.17
C ASP A 113 -16.94 3.21 -8.22
N PHE A 114 -16.32 4.32 -7.84
CA PHE A 114 -15.47 5.08 -8.74
C PHE A 114 -14.31 4.24 -9.27
N MET A 115 -14.07 4.35 -10.57
CA MET A 115 -12.97 3.66 -11.25
C MET A 115 -12.03 4.71 -11.85
N LEU A 116 -10.76 4.71 -11.41
CA LEU A 116 -9.74 5.62 -11.94
C LEU A 116 -9.29 5.14 -13.33
N LYS A 117 -9.51 5.98 -14.32
CA LYS A 117 -9.31 5.68 -15.75
C LYS A 117 -8.11 6.42 -16.34
N VAL A 118 -7.74 6.06 -17.57
CA VAL A 118 -6.65 6.71 -18.33
C VAL A 118 -6.89 8.21 -18.45
N GLU A 119 -8.12 8.64 -18.68
CA GLU A 119 -8.47 10.05 -18.81
C GLU A 119 -8.20 10.86 -17.52
N ASP A 120 -8.32 10.22 -16.36
CA ASP A 120 -8.02 10.86 -15.08
C ASP A 120 -6.52 11.08 -14.92
N ILE A 121 -5.72 10.12 -15.37
CA ILE A 121 -4.24 10.22 -15.39
C ILE A 121 -3.82 11.35 -16.34
N GLN A 122 -4.39 11.38 -17.54
CA GLN A 122 -4.06 12.39 -18.56
C GLN A 122 -4.41 13.79 -18.07
N LYS A 123 -5.58 13.98 -17.44
CA LYS A 123 -5.97 15.25 -16.80
C LYS A 123 -5.02 15.67 -15.69
N TRP A 124 -4.55 14.71 -14.90
CA TRP A 124 -3.53 14.97 -13.89
C TRP A 124 -2.24 15.47 -14.53
N GLU A 125 -1.79 14.82 -15.62
CA GLU A 125 -0.58 15.22 -16.34
C GLU A 125 -0.71 16.59 -17.03
N GLU A 126 -1.88 16.94 -17.53
CA GLU A 126 -2.14 18.29 -18.10
C GLU A 126 -1.91 19.39 -17.04
N GLN A 127 -2.19 19.10 -15.78
CA GLN A 127 -2.05 20.06 -14.69
C GLN A 127 -0.65 20.05 -14.04
N TYR A 128 -0.04 18.90 -13.89
CA TYR A 128 1.17 18.73 -13.07
C TYR A 128 2.40 18.30 -13.86
N GLY A 129 2.24 18.00 -15.14
CA GLY A 129 3.30 17.49 -15.99
C GLY A 129 3.35 15.96 -16.04
N ARG A 130 4.19 15.45 -16.95
CA ARG A 130 4.33 14.02 -17.21
C ARG A 130 4.79 13.26 -15.97
N ILE A 131 4.12 12.15 -15.65
CA ILE A 131 4.53 11.20 -14.61
C ILE A 131 5.95 10.71 -14.91
N PRO A 132 6.88 10.83 -13.95
CA PRO A 132 8.27 10.39 -14.16
C PRO A 132 8.37 8.86 -14.22
N GLU A 133 9.34 8.36 -14.96
CA GLU A 133 9.71 6.95 -14.97
C GLU A 133 10.10 6.49 -13.56
N GLY A 134 9.73 5.25 -13.21
CA GLY A 134 9.99 4.68 -11.90
C GLY A 134 9.15 5.28 -10.76
N ALA A 135 8.09 6.06 -11.06
CA ALA A 135 7.25 6.63 -10.02
C ALA A 135 6.41 5.57 -9.27
N PHE A 136 6.15 5.82 -8.00
CA PHE A 136 5.05 5.24 -7.27
C PHE A 136 3.82 6.13 -7.49
N VAL A 137 2.79 5.60 -8.16
CA VAL A 137 1.56 6.33 -8.46
C VAL A 137 0.47 5.89 -7.49
N ALA A 138 0.12 6.77 -6.55
CA ALA A 138 -0.88 6.53 -5.54
C ALA A 138 -2.24 7.13 -5.94
N PHE A 139 -3.28 6.31 -5.88
CA PHE A 139 -4.67 6.72 -6.00
C PHE A 139 -5.20 7.08 -4.61
N ARG A 140 -5.45 8.38 -4.37
CA ARG A 140 -6.06 8.85 -3.15
C ARG A 140 -7.57 8.88 -3.30
N SER A 141 -8.26 8.12 -2.44
CA SER A 141 -9.72 8.00 -2.39
C SER A 141 -10.33 8.45 -1.07
N ASP A 142 -9.48 8.73 -0.05
CA ASP A 142 -9.87 8.91 1.36
C ASP A 142 -10.61 7.69 1.95
N TRP A 143 -10.44 6.51 1.33
CA TRP A 143 -11.15 5.29 1.72
C TRP A 143 -10.70 4.74 3.07
N TYR A 144 -9.45 5.01 3.46
CA TYR A 144 -8.92 4.67 4.78
C TYR A 144 -9.74 5.24 5.95
N LYS A 145 -10.57 6.27 5.68
CA LYS A 145 -11.47 6.87 6.67
C LYS A 145 -12.73 6.04 6.94
N LYS A 146 -12.98 5.01 6.13
CA LYS A 146 -14.12 4.10 6.31
C LYS A 146 -13.81 3.08 7.40
N ALA A 147 -14.76 2.87 8.32
CA ALA A 147 -14.63 1.86 9.36
C ALA A 147 -14.68 0.43 8.80
N ASN A 148 -15.38 0.24 7.68
CA ASN A 148 -15.42 -1.00 6.91
C ASN A 148 -15.00 -0.69 5.47
N LEU A 149 -13.91 -1.29 5.02
CA LEU A 149 -13.35 -1.05 3.69
C LEU A 149 -14.25 -1.58 2.56
N ASP A 150 -15.07 -2.60 2.84
CA ASP A 150 -16.02 -3.14 1.86
C ASP A 150 -17.25 -2.21 1.68
N ASN A 151 -17.56 -1.34 2.68
CA ASN A 151 -18.68 -0.40 2.63
C ASN A 151 -19.95 -1.03 2.03
N PRO A 152 -20.44 -2.16 2.61
CA PRO A 152 -21.52 -2.94 2.01
C PRO A 152 -22.85 -2.18 2.01
N ASP A 153 -23.66 -2.42 0.98
CA ASP A 153 -25.04 -1.98 0.91
C ASP A 153 -25.97 -2.80 1.84
N GLU A 154 -27.27 -2.53 1.79
CA GLU A 154 -28.29 -3.25 2.57
C GLU A 154 -28.40 -4.74 2.21
N ASN A 155 -27.92 -5.16 1.06
CA ASN A 155 -27.88 -6.55 0.60
C ASN A 155 -26.52 -7.22 0.90
N GLY A 156 -25.59 -6.50 1.52
CA GLY A 156 -24.24 -6.99 1.80
C GLY A 156 -23.31 -6.94 0.59
N GLN A 157 -23.68 -6.26 -0.50
CA GLN A 157 -22.80 -6.10 -1.66
C GLN A 157 -21.74 -5.04 -1.36
N PRO A 158 -20.44 -5.33 -1.59
CA PRO A 158 -19.38 -4.38 -1.37
C PRO A 158 -19.40 -3.25 -2.39
N HIS A 159 -19.03 -2.05 -1.95
CA HIS A 159 -18.91 -0.84 -2.75
C HIS A 159 -17.65 -0.09 -2.36
N TYR A 160 -16.58 -0.20 -3.14
CA TYR A 160 -15.33 0.53 -2.98
C TYR A 160 -14.72 0.89 -4.33
N PRO A 161 -13.99 2.03 -4.40
CA PRO A 161 -13.35 2.46 -5.63
C PRO A 161 -12.10 1.63 -5.92
N GLY A 162 -11.59 1.73 -7.14
CA GLY A 162 -10.37 1.05 -7.53
C GLY A 162 -9.81 1.58 -8.84
N TRP A 163 -8.75 0.92 -9.30
CA TRP A 163 -8.12 1.19 -10.57
C TRP A 163 -8.88 0.52 -11.72
N ASP A 164 -8.99 1.20 -12.86
CA ASP A 164 -9.27 0.52 -14.13
C ASP A 164 -8.00 -0.22 -14.56
N VAL A 165 -8.13 -1.48 -14.96
CA VAL A 165 -7.02 -2.28 -15.49
C VAL A 165 -6.31 -1.63 -16.66
N GLU A 166 -7.05 -0.94 -17.54
CA GLU A 166 -6.48 -0.23 -18.69
C GLU A 166 -5.68 1.00 -18.24
N ALA A 167 -6.04 1.62 -17.12
CA ALA A 167 -5.25 2.71 -16.53
C ALA A 167 -3.89 2.21 -16.00
N ILE A 168 -3.88 1.07 -15.33
CA ILE A 168 -2.63 0.44 -14.86
C ILE A 168 -1.74 0.04 -16.04
N LYS A 169 -2.29 -0.64 -17.04
CA LYS A 169 -1.56 -1.00 -18.25
C LYS A 169 -0.96 0.23 -18.93
N TRP A 170 -1.76 1.28 -19.08
CA TRP A 170 -1.31 2.51 -19.70
C TRP A 170 -0.14 3.14 -18.94
N LEU A 171 -0.18 3.17 -17.59
CA LEU A 171 0.91 3.64 -16.75
C LEU A 171 2.19 2.82 -16.94
N VAL A 172 2.07 1.49 -16.95
CA VAL A 172 3.22 0.60 -17.15
C VAL A 172 3.82 0.81 -18.55
N GLU A 173 3.00 0.78 -19.59
CA GLU A 173 3.48 0.85 -20.99
C GLU A 173 3.98 2.24 -21.41
N ASN A 174 3.36 3.31 -20.91
CA ASN A 174 3.63 4.67 -21.36
C ASN A 174 4.43 5.50 -20.37
N ARG A 175 4.58 5.07 -19.11
CA ARG A 175 5.27 5.80 -18.05
C ARG A 175 6.34 4.97 -17.33
N SER A 176 6.39 3.66 -17.57
CA SER A 176 7.35 2.74 -16.91
C SER A 176 7.39 2.98 -15.40
N ILE A 177 6.22 3.01 -14.77
CA ILE A 177 6.10 3.25 -13.33
C ILE A 177 6.71 2.11 -12.51
N GLY A 178 7.15 2.40 -11.28
CA GLY A 178 7.73 1.42 -10.38
C GLY A 178 6.71 0.70 -9.49
N ALA A 179 5.62 1.39 -9.13
CA ALA A 179 4.57 0.83 -8.28
C ALA A 179 3.27 1.62 -8.40
N ILE A 180 2.17 1.00 -8.00
CA ILE A 180 0.87 1.66 -7.77
C ILE A 180 0.50 1.55 -6.29
N GLY A 181 -0.38 2.45 -5.83
CA GLY A 181 -0.93 2.41 -4.48
C GLY A 181 -2.40 2.79 -4.46
N HIS A 182 -3.10 2.30 -3.45
CA HIS A 182 -4.52 2.60 -3.20
C HIS A 182 -4.84 2.44 -1.71
N GLU A 183 -6.03 2.86 -1.30
CA GLU A 183 -6.48 2.80 0.10
C GLU A 183 -7.57 1.75 0.34
N PRO A 184 -8.41 1.35 -0.65
CA PRO A 184 -9.35 0.24 -0.50
C PRO A 184 -8.67 -1.12 -0.27
N ALA A 185 -9.48 -2.12 0.09
CA ALA A 185 -9.00 -3.47 0.38
C ALA A 185 -8.50 -4.23 -0.87
N ASP A 186 -8.84 -3.77 -2.08
CA ASP A 186 -8.39 -4.37 -3.34
C ASP A 186 -7.99 -3.29 -4.33
N THR A 187 -7.15 -3.65 -5.29
CA THR A 187 -6.72 -2.78 -6.40
C THR A 187 -7.90 -2.46 -7.33
N ASP A 188 -8.73 -3.45 -7.60
CA ASP A 188 -9.91 -3.31 -8.46
C ASP A 188 -11.10 -2.74 -7.69
N PRO A 189 -12.02 -2.01 -8.34
CA PRO A 189 -13.25 -1.60 -7.68
C PRO A 189 -14.16 -2.81 -7.39
N ALA A 190 -14.99 -2.71 -6.36
CA ALA A 190 -15.90 -3.78 -5.95
C ALA A 190 -16.77 -4.33 -7.10
N SER A 191 -17.19 -3.46 -8.01
CA SER A 191 -17.99 -3.82 -9.19
C SER A 191 -17.29 -4.77 -10.19
N VAL A 192 -15.96 -4.88 -10.11
CA VAL A 192 -15.12 -5.74 -10.95
C VAL A 192 -14.67 -6.98 -10.20
N THR A 193 -14.25 -6.85 -8.95
CA THR A 193 -13.73 -7.96 -8.10
C THR A 193 -14.72 -9.11 -8.02
N THR A 194 -16.02 -8.83 -7.96
CA THR A 194 -17.08 -9.84 -7.95
C THR A 194 -17.17 -10.66 -9.23
N LYS A 195 -16.54 -10.22 -10.33
CA LYS A 195 -16.60 -10.87 -11.65
C LYS A 195 -15.35 -11.69 -12.01
N ALA A 196 -14.37 -11.80 -11.13
CA ALA A 196 -13.10 -12.54 -11.31
C ALA A 196 -12.29 -12.18 -12.57
N VAL A 197 -12.44 -10.94 -13.09
CA VAL A 197 -11.84 -10.52 -14.38
C VAL A 197 -10.42 -9.98 -14.24
N SER A 198 -10.11 -9.30 -13.14
CA SER A 198 -8.86 -8.53 -13.00
C SER A 198 -7.64 -9.37 -12.69
N TYR A 199 -7.79 -10.42 -11.89
CA TYR A 199 -6.68 -11.32 -11.54
C TYR A 199 -5.96 -11.93 -12.74
N THR A 200 -6.66 -12.07 -13.88
CA THR A 200 -6.09 -12.66 -15.10
C THR A 200 -5.24 -11.66 -15.89
N HIS A 201 -5.53 -10.37 -15.81
CA HIS A 201 -4.85 -9.34 -16.60
C HIS A 201 -3.59 -8.78 -15.92
N LEU A 202 -3.60 -8.57 -14.61
CA LEU A 202 -2.39 -8.20 -13.85
C LEU A 202 -1.31 -9.29 -13.93
N ARG A 203 -1.70 -10.57 -13.92
CA ARG A 203 -0.79 -11.71 -14.12
C ARG A 203 0.01 -11.65 -15.42
N ALA A 204 -0.51 -11.01 -16.47
CA ALA A 204 0.17 -10.94 -17.77
C ALA A 204 1.22 -9.83 -17.85
N HIS A 205 1.14 -8.79 -17.02
CA HIS A 205 2.01 -7.61 -17.05
C HIS A 205 3.09 -7.58 -15.97
N GLU A 206 2.96 -8.36 -14.89
CA GLU A 206 3.99 -8.48 -13.85
C GLU A 206 5.30 -9.17 -14.31
N THR A 207 5.35 -9.66 -15.55
CA THR A 207 6.55 -10.29 -16.12
C THR A 207 7.57 -9.30 -16.66
N THR A 208 7.34 -8.00 -16.61
CA THR A 208 8.21 -6.97 -17.22
C THR A 208 8.89 -6.02 -16.24
N LEU A 209 8.91 -6.31 -14.95
CA LEU A 209 9.86 -5.66 -14.04
C LEU A 209 11.22 -6.39 -14.13
N HIS A 210 11.98 -6.04 -15.16
CA HIS A 210 13.40 -6.38 -15.31
C HIS A 210 14.28 -5.28 -14.76
#